data_5b28ad466023820e05ebe49f60c31e86
#
_entry.id   5b28ad466023820e05ebe49f60c31e86
#
_cell.length_a   1.000
_cell.length_b   1.000
_cell.length_c   1.000
_cell.angle_alpha   90.00
_cell.angle_beta   90.00
_cell.angle_gamma   90.00
#
_symmetry.space_group_name_H-M   'P 1'
#
loop_
_entity.id
_entity.type
_entity.pdbx_description
1 polymer ?
#
loop_
_entity_poly.entity_id
_entity_poly.type
_entity_poly.pdbx_seq_one_letter_code
_entity_poly.pdbx_strand_id
1 'polypeptide(L)'
;LTRRDLPDLAGRLSRIPGLRDLSLSTNAVGLARHAPALHSAGVRRINVSLDSLHADRFRQITRGRLDKVLTGLMAARAAGFAPVKINMVVMKGINDDEVEDMVAFCIEHDFTLRLIETMPVGDTGRNAASHYISLSEIRERLESRFDLTPGVMPGGGPARYVQVAGTGL
;
A
#
# COMPACT_ATOMS: atom_id res chain seq x y z
N LEU A 1 3.90 10.09 -10.10
CA LEU A 1 4.79 11.24 -9.82
C LEU A 1 5.19 11.93 -11.14
N THR A 2 4.22 12.58 -11.79
CA THR A 2 4.43 13.25 -13.09
C THR A 2 4.80 14.72 -12.94
N ARG A 3 4.46 15.33 -11.80
CA ARG A 3 4.74 16.72 -11.52
C ARG A 3 6.23 16.93 -11.19
N ARG A 4 6.91 17.79 -11.96
CA ARG A 4 8.37 18.01 -11.84
C ARG A 4 8.77 18.72 -10.55
N ASP A 5 7.93 19.64 -10.06
CA ASP A 5 8.15 20.45 -8.85
C ASP A 5 7.46 19.84 -7.59
N LEU A 6 7.16 18.53 -7.62
CA LEU A 6 6.49 17.87 -6.50
C LEU A 6 7.26 17.97 -5.16
N PRO A 7 8.60 17.81 -5.11
CA PRO A 7 9.33 18.01 -3.85
C PRO A 7 9.25 19.46 -3.34
N ASP A 8 9.28 20.45 -4.22
CA ASP A 8 9.12 21.86 -3.83
C ASP A 8 7.72 22.12 -3.27
N LEU A 9 6.68 21.63 -3.94
CA LEU A 9 5.31 21.70 -3.43
C LEU A 9 5.19 21.05 -2.05
N ALA A 10 5.74 19.85 -1.88
CA ALA A 10 5.74 19.15 -0.59
C ALA A 10 6.45 19.95 0.50
N GLY A 11 7.60 20.54 0.18
CA GLY A 11 8.34 21.40 1.08
C GLY A 11 7.59 22.69 1.48
N ARG A 12 6.79 23.25 0.58
CA ARG A 12 5.90 24.39 0.89
C ARG A 12 4.75 23.97 1.79
N LEU A 13 4.12 22.82 1.49
CA LEU A 13 3.02 22.28 2.30
C LEU A 13 3.46 21.91 3.70
N SER A 14 4.64 21.31 3.86
CA SER A 14 5.16 20.89 5.17
C SER A 14 5.44 22.04 6.14
N ARG A 15 5.55 23.29 5.61
CA ARG A 15 5.75 24.49 6.40
C ARG A 15 4.46 25.17 6.86
N ILE A 16 3.29 24.66 6.47
CA ILE A 16 2.01 25.24 6.87
C ILE A 16 1.85 25.06 8.40
N PRO A 17 1.65 26.17 9.15
CA PRO A 17 1.45 26.07 10.59
C PRO A 17 0.26 25.16 10.94
N GLY A 18 0.47 24.24 11.89
CA GLY A 18 -0.55 23.29 12.33
C GLY A 18 -0.65 22.03 11.48
N LEU A 19 0.03 21.91 10.34
CA LEU A 19 0.11 20.65 9.61
C LEU A 19 0.99 19.66 10.37
N ARG A 20 0.38 18.58 10.87
CA ARG A 20 1.09 17.58 11.70
C ARG A 20 1.63 16.40 10.88
N ASP A 21 1.07 16.17 9.71
CA ASP A 21 1.38 14.99 8.90
C ASP A 21 1.17 15.28 7.42
N LEU A 22 2.15 14.89 6.62
CA LEU A 22 2.11 14.97 5.17
C LEU A 22 2.42 13.59 4.60
N SER A 23 1.43 13.01 3.94
CA SER A 23 1.54 11.70 3.30
C SER A 23 1.31 11.78 1.80
N LEU A 24 1.84 10.82 1.07
CA LEU A 24 1.68 10.72 -0.39
C LEU A 24 1.14 9.35 -0.76
N SER A 25 0.14 9.30 -1.65
CA SER A 25 -0.29 8.08 -2.32
C SER A 25 0.25 8.03 -3.74
N THR A 26 0.79 6.89 -4.16
CA THR A 26 1.48 6.74 -5.44
C THR A 26 1.43 5.30 -5.95
N ASN A 27 1.59 5.12 -7.26
CA ASN A 27 1.87 3.81 -7.86
C ASN A 27 3.37 3.42 -7.81
N ALA A 28 4.19 4.19 -7.13
CA ALA A 28 5.63 4.03 -6.92
C ALA A 28 6.54 3.98 -8.16
N VAL A 29 6.02 3.93 -9.37
CA VAL A 29 6.83 3.79 -10.62
C VAL A 29 7.95 4.84 -10.74
N GLY A 30 7.68 6.09 -10.31
CA GLY A 30 8.68 7.17 -10.29
C GLY A 30 9.34 7.40 -8.93
N LEU A 31 9.02 6.59 -7.93
CA LEU A 31 9.39 6.88 -6.54
C LEU A 31 10.89 6.76 -6.28
N ALA A 32 11.57 5.79 -6.93
CA ALA A 32 13.01 5.62 -6.79
C ALA A 32 13.82 6.90 -7.07
N ARG A 33 13.36 7.70 -8.02
CA ARG A 33 14.01 8.98 -8.36
C ARG A 33 13.71 10.09 -7.34
N HIS A 34 12.54 10.06 -6.73
CA HIS A 34 12.02 11.19 -5.94
C HIS A 34 12.02 10.95 -4.44
N ALA A 35 12.22 9.70 -3.98
CA ALA A 35 12.08 9.34 -2.57
C ALA A 35 12.94 10.19 -1.63
N PRO A 36 14.26 10.37 -1.84
CA PRO A 36 15.06 11.20 -0.94
C PRO A 36 14.60 12.66 -0.88
N ALA A 37 14.29 13.25 -2.05
CA ALA A 37 13.86 14.65 -2.12
C ALA A 37 12.50 14.86 -1.45
N LEU A 38 11.54 13.93 -1.63
CA LEU A 38 10.23 13.99 -0.98
C LEU A 38 10.33 13.83 0.53
N HIS A 39 11.17 12.90 1.02
CA HIS A 39 11.41 12.72 2.44
C HIS A 39 12.05 13.98 3.06
N SER A 40 13.08 14.55 2.43
CA SER A 40 13.71 15.80 2.84
C SER A 40 12.74 16.99 2.82
N ALA A 41 11.78 16.99 1.90
CA ALA A 41 10.73 17.99 1.81
C ALA A 41 9.63 17.88 2.89
N GLY A 42 9.67 16.84 3.74
CA GLY A 42 8.75 16.70 4.87
C GLY A 42 7.62 15.69 4.65
N VAL A 43 7.58 14.97 3.54
CA VAL A 43 6.69 13.81 3.40
C VAL A 43 7.22 12.69 4.29
N ARG A 44 6.39 12.21 5.24
CA ARG A 44 6.82 11.18 6.20
C ARG A 44 6.29 9.81 5.89
N ARG A 45 5.09 9.71 5.34
CA ARG A 45 4.39 8.45 5.08
C ARG A 45 4.07 8.30 3.59
N ILE A 46 4.14 7.08 3.10
CA ILE A 46 3.80 6.76 1.72
C ILE A 46 2.79 5.61 1.70
N ASN A 47 1.76 5.76 0.86
CA ASN A 47 0.85 4.68 0.50
C ASN A 47 1.14 4.28 -0.95
N VAL A 48 1.38 3.01 -1.20
CA VAL A 48 1.69 2.47 -2.52
C VAL A 48 0.62 1.46 -2.91
N SER A 49 0.07 1.59 -4.11
CA SER A 49 -0.83 0.58 -4.68
C SER A 49 -0.02 -0.57 -5.25
N LEU A 50 -0.27 -1.80 -4.76
CA LEU A 50 0.38 -3.02 -5.21
C LEU A 50 -0.61 -4.18 -5.09
N ASP A 51 -1.22 -4.58 -6.20
CA ASP A 51 -2.31 -5.55 -6.24
C ASP A 51 -1.84 -6.97 -6.54
N SER A 52 -0.55 -7.20 -6.85
CA SER A 52 0.03 -8.52 -7.10
C SER A 52 1.55 -8.48 -7.00
N LEU A 53 2.15 -9.59 -6.56
CA LEU A 53 3.61 -9.85 -6.57
C LEU A 53 4.05 -10.64 -7.81
N HIS A 54 3.11 -11.08 -8.67
CA HIS A 54 3.39 -11.76 -9.93
C HIS A 54 3.38 -10.77 -11.09
N ALA A 55 4.48 -10.67 -11.84
CA ALA A 55 4.68 -9.65 -12.88
C ALA A 55 3.59 -9.67 -13.97
N ASP A 56 3.17 -10.86 -14.41
CA ASP A 56 2.16 -10.98 -15.46
C ASP A 56 0.76 -10.60 -14.94
N ARG A 57 0.39 -11.05 -13.72
CA ARG A 57 -0.85 -10.68 -13.08
C ARG A 57 -0.90 -9.17 -12.79
N PHE A 58 0.18 -8.60 -12.25
CA PHE A 58 0.31 -7.16 -12.03
C PHE A 58 0.11 -6.38 -13.34
N ARG A 59 0.69 -6.87 -14.45
CA ARG A 59 0.52 -6.25 -15.78
C ARG A 59 -0.93 -6.35 -16.27
N GLN A 60 -1.61 -7.47 -16.06
CA GLN A 60 -3.01 -7.64 -16.42
C GLN A 60 -3.92 -6.68 -15.65
N ILE A 61 -3.71 -6.52 -14.34
CA ILE A 61 -4.51 -5.65 -13.47
C ILE A 61 -4.24 -4.17 -13.76
N THR A 62 -2.96 -3.77 -13.84
CA THR A 62 -2.57 -2.35 -13.80
C THR A 62 -2.04 -1.80 -15.12
N ARG A 63 -1.71 -2.67 -16.09
CA ARG A 63 -0.92 -2.38 -17.30
C ARG A 63 0.49 -1.83 -16.98
N GLY A 64 0.91 -1.93 -15.72
CA GLY A 64 2.19 -1.43 -15.21
C GLY A 64 3.32 -2.46 -15.24
N ARG A 65 4.44 -2.06 -14.69
CA ARG A 65 5.65 -2.88 -14.52
C ARG A 65 5.96 -3.07 -13.04
N LEU A 66 5.86 -4.29 -12.55
CA LEU A 66 6.06 -4.64 -11.14
C LEU A 66 7.48 -4.29 -10.66
N ASP A 67 8.52 -4.57 -11.47
CA ASP A 67 9.92 -4.28 -11.13
C ASP A 67 10.14 -2.80 -10.76
N LYS A 68 9.44 -1.87 -11.43
CA LYS A 68 9.51 -0.44 -11.13
C LYS A 68 8.86 -0.08 -9.81
N VAL A 69 7.76 -0.75 -9.47
CA VAL A 69 7.05 -0.54 -8.21
C VAL A 69 7.90 -1.06 -7.04
N LEU A 70 8.44 -2.28 -7.15
CA LEU A 70 9.31 -2.86 -6.13
C LEU A 70 10.58 -2.02 -5.92
N THR A 71 11.23 -1.57 -7.02
CA THR A 71 12.37 -0.64 -6.92
C THR A 71 11.97 0.65 -6.17
N GLY A 72 10.78 1.18 -6.45
CA GLY A 72 10.26 2.36 -5.77
C GLY A 72 9.99 2.15 -4.28
N LEU A 73 9.46 0.98 -3.90
CA LEU A 73 9.23 0.58 -2.50
C LEU A 73 10.55 0.50 -1.72
N MET A 74 11.56 -0.17 -2.29
CA MET A 74 12.88 -0.28 -1.66
C MET A 74 13.54 1.10 -1.50
N ALA A 75 13.38 1.98 -2.49
CA ALA A 75 13.87 3.35 -2.40
C ALA A 75 13.15 4.18 -1.32
N ALA A 76 11.84 3.96 -1.15
CA ALA A 76 11.09 4.61 -0.07
C ALA A 76 11.61 4.19 1.31
N ARG A 77 11.79 2.87 1.53
CA ARG A 77 12.37 2.35 2.76
C ARG A 77 13.76 2.91 3.03
N ALA A 78 14.64 2.88 2.02
CA ALA A 78 16.00 3.42 2.12
C ALA A 78 16.04 4.93 2.40
N ALA A 79 15.03 5.69 1.93
CA ALA A 79 14.89 7.12 2.21
C ALA A 79 14.32 7.43 3.60
N GLY A 80 13.90 6.43 4.39
CA GLY A 80 13.42 6.61 5.76
C GLY A 80 11.93 6.88 5.89
N PHE A 81 11.10 6.60 4.87
CA PHE A 81 9.65 6.69 5.04
C PHE A 81 9.15 5.62 6.01
N ALA A 82 8.38 6.06 7.02
CA ALA A 82 7.76 5.16 7.99
C ALA A 82 6.41 5.74 8.48
N PRO A 83 5.33 4.95 8.43
CA PRO A 83 5.24 3.66 7.74
C PRO A 83 5.16 3.81 6.21
N VAL A 84 5.66 2.79 5.49
CA VAL A 84 5.32 2.55 4.09
C VAL A 84 4.12 1.61 4.08
N LYS A 85 2.98 2.08 3.55
CA LYS A 85 1.74 1.30 3.49
C LYS A 85 1.51 0.78 2.08
N ILE A 86 1.28 -0.52 1.96
CA ILE A 86 0.87 -1.16 0.71
C ILE A 86 -0.65 -1.30 0.72
N ASN A 87 -1.31 -0.76 -0.29
CA ASN A 87 -2.73 -0.93 -0.53
C ASN A 87 -2.92 -2.00 -1.61
N MET A 88 -3.61 -3.07 -1.27
CA MET A 88 -3.99 -4.15 -2.17
C MET A 88 -5.51 -4.24 -2.25
N VAL A 89 -6.07 -4.06 -3.44
CA VAL A 89 -7.49 -4.36 -3.69
C VAL A 89 -7.61 -5.85 -3.94
N VAL A 90 -8.33 -6.55 -3.06
CA VAL A 90 -8.49 -8.00 -3.18
C VAL A 90 -9.65 -8.31 -4.11
N MET A 91 -9.39 -9.14 -5.12
CA MET A 91 -10.33 -9.50 -6.18
C MET A 91 -10.40 -11.02 -6.30
N LYS A 92 -11.59 -11.58 -6.04
CA LYS A 92 -11.87 -13.02 -6.11
C LYS A 92 -11.54 -13.61 -7.47
N GLY A 93 -10.75 -14.68 -7.50
CA GLY A 93 -10.33 -15.37 -8.72
C GLY A 93 -9.32 -14.60 -9.57
N ILE A 94 -8.78 -13.47 -9.05
CA ILE A 94 -7.75 -12.69 -9.73
C ILE A 94 -6.46 -12.64 -8.92
N ASN A 95 -6.51 -12.18 -7.65
CA ASN A 95 -5.34 -12.02 -6.79
C ASN A 95 -5.60 -12.41 -5.32
N ASP A 96 -6.77 -12.95 -5.01
CA ASP A 96 -7.12 -13.36 -3.64
C ASP A 96 -6.27 -14.53 -3.14
N ASP A 97 -5.67 -15.30 -4.04
CA ASP A 97 -4.70 -16.35 -3.74
C ASP A 97 -3.30 -15.84 -3.35
N GLU A 98 -2.99 -14.55 -3.59
CA GLU A 98 -1.69 -13.94 -3.25
C GLU A 98 -1.68 -13.22 -1.90
N VAL A 99 -2.79 -13.20 -1.15
CA VAL A 99 -2.88 -12.38 0.07
C VAL A 99 -1.87 -12.82 1.12
N GLU A 100 -1.66 -14.13 1.31
CA GLU A 100 -0.70 -14.67 2.25
C GLU A 100 0.74 -14.32 1.85
N ASP A 101 1.07 -14.41 0.56
CA ASP A 101 2.39 -14.03 0.05
C ASP A 101 2.63 -12.52 0.19
N MET A 102 1.59 -11.71 0.01
CA MET A 102 1.67 -10.26 0.23
C MET A 102 1.88 -9.93 1.71
N VAL A 103 1.26 -10.67 2.64
CA VAL A 103 1.53 -10.53 4.09
C VAL A 103 2.99 -10.87 4.37
N ALA A 104 3.50 -12.01 3.87
CA ALA A 104 4.89 -12.42 4.07
C ALA A 104 5.87 -11.38 3.52
N PHE A 105 5.61 -10.87 2.32
CA PHE A 105 6.39 -9.79 1.71
C PHE A 105 6.41 -8.52 2.58
N CYS A 106 5.26 -8.13 3.13
CA CYS A 106 5.18 -6.96 4.00
C CYS A 106 5.95 -7.15 5.30
N ILE A 107 5.90 -8.35 5.90
CA ILE A 107 6.67 -8.70 7.10
C ILE A 107 8.17 -8.61 6.81
N GLU A 108 8.64 -9.23 5.72
CA GLU A 108 10.06 -9.25 5.34
C GLU A 108 10.64 -7.83 5.15
N HIS A 109 9.82 -6.93 4.63
CA HIS A 109 10.29 -5.59 4.27
C HIS A 109 9.86 -4.48 5.25
N ASP A 110 9.20 -4.80 6.35
CA ASP A 110 8.69 -3.85 7.35
C ASP A 110 7.69 -2.85 6.71
N PHE A 111 6.77 -3.38 5.90
CA PHE A 111 5.69 -2.62 5.29
C PHE A 111 4.35 -2.94 5.97
N THR A 112 3.48 -1.96 6.09
CA THR A 112 2.11 -2.17 6.55
C THR A 112 1.22 -2.55 5.37
N LEU A 113 0.59 -3.72 5.42
CA LEU A 113 -0.41 -4.12 4.41
C LEU A 113 -1.79 -3.54 4.76
N ARG A 114 -2.47 -3.00 3.76
CA ARG A 114 -3.87 -2.62 3.81
C ARG A 114 -4.63 -3.33 2.72
N LEU A 115 -5.49 -4.25 3.09
CA LEU A 115 -6.41 -4.91 2.20
C LEU A 115 -7.65 -4.04 2.01
N ILE A 116 -8.16 -3.99 0.78
CA ILE A 116 -9.29 -3.15 0.39
C ILE A 116 -10.28 -4.02 -0.38
N GLU A 117 -11.55 -3.97 -0.03
CA GLU A 117 -12.62 -4.62 -0.78
C GLU A 117 -12.89 -3.90 -2.10
N THR A 118 -13.25 -4.67 -3.13
CA THR A 118 -13.75 -4.09 -4.37
C THR A 118 -15.08 -3.38 -4.13
N MET A 119 -15.21 -2.16 -4.61
CA MET A 119 -16.45 -1.39 -4.51
C MET A 119 -17.19 -1.40 -5.85
N PRO A 120 -18.49 -1.75 -5.89
CA PRO A 120 -19.28 -1.76 -7.12
C PRO A 120 -19.71 -0.34 -7.52
N VAL A 121 -18.74 0.52 -7.87
CA VAL A 121 -18.99 1.93 -8.25
C VAL A 121 -18.64 2.15 -9.72
N GLY A 122 -19.56 2.77 -10.46
CA GLY A 122 -19.39 3.12 -11.88
C GLY A 122 -19.54 1.92 -12.83
N ASP A 123 -19.17 2.11 -14.10
CA ASP A 123 -19.30 1.06 -15.14
C ASP A 123 -18.34 -0.12 -14.91
N THR A 124 -17.18 0.13 -14.33
CA THR A 124 -16.25 -0.91 -13.85
C THR A 124 -16.82 -1.69 -12.68
N GLY A 125 -17.72 -1.11 -11.90
CA GLY A 125 -18.35 -1.75 -10.74
C GLY A 125 -19.29 -2.90 -11.07
N ARG A 126 -19.85 -2.97 -12.28
CA ARG A 126 -20.65 -4.12 -12.72
C ARG A 126 -19.80 -5.39 -12.85
N ASN A 127 -18.56 -5.26 -13.30
CA ASN A 127 -17.60 -6.36 -13.33
C ASN A 127 -16.94 -6.59 -11.95
N ALA A 128 -16.86 -5.55 -11.11
CA ALA A 128 -16.29 -5.66 -9.75
C ALA A 128 -17.15 -6.55 -8.83
N ALA A 129 -18.47 -6.61 -9.04
CA ALA A 129 -19.36 -7.46 -8.27
C ALA A 129 -19.05 -8.97 -8.46
N SER A 130 -18.58 -9.40 -9.65
CA SER A 130 -18.18 -10.78 -9.92
C SER A 130 -16.87 -11.18 -9.24
N HIS A 131 -16.05 -10.20 -8.86
CA HIS A 131 -14.76 -10.38 -8.19
C HIS A 131 -14.77 -9.92 -6.72
N TYR A 132 -15.97 -9.71 -6.17
CA TYR A 132 -16.10 -9.34 -4.77
C TYR A 132 -15.74 -10.52 -3.86
N ILE A 133 -14.95 -10.23 -2.86
CA ILE A 133 -14.68 -11.11 -1.72
C ILE A 133 -14.69 -10.26 -0.45
N SER A 134 -15.32 -10.78 0.59
CA SER A 134 -15.34 -10.09 1.88
C SER A 134 -13.97 -10.16 2.56
N LEU A 135 -13.53 -9.05 3.14
CA LEU A 135 -12.32 -9.06 3.98
C LEU A 135 -12.49 -9.88 5.26
N SER A 136 -13.72 -10.20 5.68
CA SER A 136 -13.96 -11.17 6.77
C SER A 136 -13.52 -12.58 6.37
N GLU A 137 -13.85 -13.02 5.14
CA GLU A 137 -13.42 -14.30 4.58
C GLU A 137 -11.88 -14.36 4.43
N ILE A 138 -11.27 -13.28 3.94
CA ILE A 138 -9.80 -13.18 3.85
C ILE A 138 -9.16 -13.23 5.23
N ARG A 139 -9.76 -12.57 6.22
CA ARG A 139 -9.26 -12.58 7.59
C ARG A 139 -9.29 -13.98 8.21
N GLU A 140 -10.38 -14.71 8.07
CA GLU A 140 -10.50 -16.10 8.53
C GLU A 140 -9.40 -17.01 7.93
N ARG A 141 -9.10 -16.83 6.63
CA ARG A 141 -7.99 -17.51 5.96
C ARG A 141 -6.64 -17.15 6.58
N LEU A 142 -6.39 -15.86 6.80
CA LEU A 142 -5.14 -15.40 7.41
C LEU A 142 -4.98 -15.90 8.85
N GLU A 143 -6.04 -15.93 9.64
CA GLU A 143 -6.05 -16.46 11.03
C GLU A 143 -5.70 -17.96 11.08
N SER A 144 -5.92 -18.71 10.00
CA SER A 144 -5.50 -20.12 9.91
C SER A 144 -3.98 -20.31 9.71
N ARG A 145 -3.27 -19.27 9.28
CA ARG A 145 -1.82 -19.33 8.93
C ARG A 145 -0.95 -18.41 9.79
N PHE A 146 -1.53 -17.33 10.30
CA PHE A 146 -0.83 -16.32 11.08
C PHE A 146 -1.55 -16.13 12.41
N ASP A 147 -0.79 -15.96 13.48
CA ASP A 147 -1.35 -15.55 14.77
C ASP A 147 -1.63 -14.05 14.74
N LEU A 148 -2.92 -13.69 14.52
CA LEU A 148 -3.37 -12.32 14.38
C LEU A 148 -3.90 -11.77 15.70
N THR A 149 -3.30 -10.70 16.17
CA THR A 149 -3.75 -9.98 17.37
C THR A 149 -4.31 -8.61 17.01
N PRO A 150 -5.23 -8.03 17.79
CA PRO A 150 -5.71 -6.67 17.57
C PRO A 150 -4.55 -5.68 17.57
N GLY A 151 -4.45 -4.87 16.51
CA GLY A 151 -3.43 -3.83 16.36
C GLY A 151 -4.04 -2.43 16.41
N VAL A 152 -3.28 -1.45 16.87
CA VAL A 152 -3.66 -0.04 16.85
C VAL A 152 -2.58 0.74 16.11
N MET A 153 -2.99 1.46 15.06
CA MET A 153 -2.10 2.39 14.38
C MET A 153 -2.59 3.82 14.51
N PRO A 154 -1.69 4.79 14.72
CA PRO A 154 -2.06 6.19 14.70
C PRO A 154 -2.64 6.58 13.33
N GLY A 155 -3.81 7.24 13.33
CA GLY A 155 -4.44 7.75 12.12
C GLY A 155 -5.96 7.88 12.26
N GLY A 156 -6.56 8.77 11.47
CA GLY A 156 -8.01 9.08 11.51
C GLY A 156 -8.85 8.32 10.49
N GLY A 157 -8.37 7.22 9.90
CA GLY A 157 -9.10 6.47 8.88
C GLY A 157 -9.96 5.32 9.44
N PRO A 158 -10.92 4.80 8.66
CA PRO A 158 -11.84 3.72 9.07
C PRO A 158 -11.18 2.32 9.08
N ALA A 159 -9.89 2.21 8.78
CA ALA A 159 -9.19 0.93 8.70
C ALA A 159 -9.11 0.27 10.09
N ARG A 160 -9.40 -1.02 10.13
CA ARG A 160 -9.15 -1.89 11.30
C ARG A 160 -7.78 -2.54 11.11
N TYR A 161 -6.97 -2.51 12.16
CA TYR A 161 -5.62 -3.08 12.12
C TYR A 161 -5.55 -4.35 12.95
N VAL A 162 -4.82 -5.30 12.43
CA VAL A 162 -4.36 -6.50 13.14
C VAL A 162 -2.84 -6.56 13.04
N GLN A 163 -2.22 -7.21 13.98
CA GLN A 163 -0.78 -7.41 14.03
C GLN A 163 -0.49 -8.90 13.95
N VAL A 164 0.53 -9.28 13.20
CA VAL A 164 1.03 -10.64 13.18
C VAL A 164 1.96 -10.83 14.39
N ALA A 165 1.61 -11.75 15.30
CA ALA A 165 2.37 -11.98 16.52
C ALA A 165 3.84 -12.33 16.21
N GLY A 166 4.76 -11.78 17.01
CA GLY A 166 6.21 -12.00 16.82
C GLY A 166 6.84 -11.19 15.68
N THR A 167 6.07 -10.33 15.02
CA THR A 167 6.60 -9.38 14.02
C THR A 167 6.38 -7.95 14.48
N GLY A 168 7.11 -7.00 13.92
CA GLY A 168 6.89 -5.56 14.17
C GLY A 168 5.66 -4.97 13.47
N LEU A 169 4.87 -5.81 12.80
CA LEU A 169 3.72 -5.47 11.96
C LEU A 169 2.41 -5.87 12.60
#